data_85bfdbf67f4327f90f92856f08078103
#
_entry.id   85bfdbf67f4327f90f92856f08078103
#
_cell.length_a   1.000
_cell.length_b   1.000
_cell.length_c   1.000
_cell.angle_alpha   90.00
_cell.angle_beta   90.00
_cell.angle_gamma   90.00
#
_symmetry.space_group_name_H-M   'P 1'
#
loop_
_entity.id
_entity.type
_entity.pdbx_description
1 polymer ?
#
loop_
_entity_poly.entity_id
_entity_poly.type
_entity_poly.pdbx_seq_one_letter_code
_entity_poly.pdbx_strand_id
1 'polypeptide(L)'
;LSESGRDLREVVIAMGMWGQKGVESSLSLKNLDPSLLMWDMRRNLNPEPLPKVRTVIQFLYHDLPSSKRDWWLVIEPAGEVDLCWADPGFEVDLYVSTDLRTMTAIWMGITDVATEQERIEFTGSRKISKTMQTWLGLSPFAVQKKLVA
;
A
#
# COMPACT_ATOMS: atom_id res chain seq x y z
N LEU A 1 13.11 -22.32 -8.26
CA LEU A 1 13.93 -21.55 -9.19
C LEU A 1 15.34 -22.09 -9.25
N SER A 2 15.93 -22.08 -10.45
CA SER A 2 17.33 -22.39 -10.63
C SER A 2 18.19 -21.31 -10.00
N GLU A 3 19.46 -21.59 -9.81
CA GLU A 3 20.41 -20.62 -9.29
C GLU A 3 20.45 -19.36 -10.16
N SER A 4 20.43 -19.53 -11.48
CA SER A 4 20.39 -18.40 -12.43
C SER A 4 19.13 -17.55 -12.27
N GLY A 5 17.99 -18.18 -12.06
CA GLY A 5 16.74 -17.43 -11.85
C GLY A 5 16.74 -16.64 -10.56
N ARG A 6 17.40 -17.17 -9.54
CA ARG A 6 17.53 -16.48 -8.26
C ARG A 6 18.42 -15.24 -8.38
N ASP A 7 19.53 -15.37 -9.07
CA ASP A 7 20.45 -14.26 -9.31
C ASP A 7 19.79 -13.16 -10.12
N LEU A 8 19.02 -13.51 -11.13
CA LEU A 8 18.30 -12.54 -11.95
C LEU A 8 17.28 -11.76 -11.11
N ARG A 9 16.59 -12.44 -10.20
CA ARG A 9 15.62 -11.80 -9.31
C ARG A 9 16.29 -10.76 -8.42
N GLU A 10 17.44 -11.08 -7.86
CA GLU A 10 18.19 -10.14 -7.02
C GLU A 10 18.65 -8.92 -7.80
N VAL A 11 19.08 -9.11 -9.03
CA VAL A 11 19.48 -8.00 -9.91
C VAL A 11 18.30 -7.07 -10.20
N VAL A 12 17.13 -7.63 -10.48
CA VAL A 12 15.92 -6.84 -10.74
C VAL A 12 15.53 -6.01 -9.51
N ILE A 13 15.58 -6.58 -8.32
CA ILE A 13 15.29 -5.86 -7.09
C ILE A 13 16.30 -4.75 -6.86
N ALA A 14 17.57 -5.02 -7.06
CA ALA A 14 18.64 -4.03 -6.88
C ALA A 14 18.48 -2.86 -7.84
N MET A 15 18.12 -3.12 -9.09
CA MET A 15 17.86 -2.08 -10.09
C MET A 15 16.64 -1.24 -9.71
N GLY A 16 15.60 -1.86 -9.18
CA GLY A 16 14.43 -1.14 -8.70
C GLY A 16 14.76 -0.18 -7.56
N MET A 17 15.54 -0.63 -6.61
CA MET A 17 16.00 0.19 -5.49
C MET A 17 16.88 1.34 -5.95
N TRP A 18 17.78 1.07 -6.89
CA TRP A 18 18.67 2.07 -7.45
C TRP A 18 17.87 3.14 -8.20
N GLY A 19 16.92 2.75 -9.03
CA GLY A 19 16.06 3.67 -9.75
C GLY A 19 15.24 4.56 -8.83
N GLN A 20 14.67 3.98 -7.79
CA GLN A 20 13.89 4.71 -6.80
C GLN A 20 14.74 5.73 -6.05
N LYS A 21 15.97 5.37 -5.75
CA LYS A 21 16.90 6.21 -5.00
C LYS A 21 17.52 7.30 -5.85
N GLY A 22 17.92 6.99 -7.07
CA GLY A 22 18.70 7.89 -7.90
C GLY A 22 17.91 8.70 -8.90
N VAL A 23 16.83 8.13 -9.45
CA VAL A 23 16.25 8.74 -10.59
C VAL A 23 14.97 9.35 -10.33
N GLU A 24 14.17 8.78 -9.90
CA GLU A 24 13.04 9.19 -9.99
C GLU A 24 11.99 8.62 -9.36
N SER A 25 11.84 8.97 -8.14
CA SER A 25 10.56 9.13 -7.49
C SER A 25 9.54 9.73 -8.43
N SER A 26 9.97 10.72 -9.20
CA SER A 26 9.08 11.37 -10.15
C SER A 26 8.62 10.46 -11.28
N LEU A 27 9.48 9.54 -11.74
CA LEU A 27 9.10 8.61 -12.78
C LEU A 27 8.13 7.55 -12.28
N SER A 28 8.40 7.03 -11.08
CA SER A 28 7.50 6.09 -10.40
C SER A 28 6.12 6.69 -10.15
N LEU A 29 6.09 7.99 -9.85
CA LEU A 29 4.84 8.70 -9.60
C LEU A 29 4.11 9.14 -10.85
N LYS A 30 4.75 9.03 -12.03
CA LYS A 30 4.11 9.33 -13.31
C LYS A 30 3.30 8.18 -13.86
N ASN A 31 3.76 6.96 -13.63
CA ASN A 31 3.14 5.76 -14.18
C ASN A 31 2.44 4.97 -13.10
N LEU A 32 1.54 5.65 -12.39
CA LEU A 32 0.82 5.06 -11.27
C LEU A 32 -0.19 4.03 -11.74
N ASP A 33 -0.19 2.89 -11.09
CA ASP A 33 -1.15 1.83 -11.33
C ASP A 33 -1.74 1.38 -9.99
N PRO A 34 -3.04 1.61 -9.77
CA PRO A 34 -3.66 1.25 -8.50
C PRO A 34 -3.63 -0.26 -8.26
N SER A 35 -3.71 -1.05 -9.32
CA SER A 35 -3.67 -2.51 -9.21
C SER A 35 -2.34 -2.98 -8.63
N LEU A 36 -1.22 -2.49 -9.15
CA LEU A 36 0.11 -2.85 -8.67
C LEU A 36 0.30 -2.41 -7.21
N LEU A 37 -0.11 -1.20 -6.89
CA LEU A 37 -0.02 -0.67 -5.54
C LEU A 37 -0.80 -1.54 -4.56
N MET A 38 -2.06 -1.83 -4.88
CA MET A 38 -2.93 -2.58 -3.97
C MET A 38 -2.46 -4.04 -3.80
N TRP A 39 -1.95 -4.67 -4.86
CA TRP A 39 -1.39 -6.02 -4.76
C TRP A 39 -0.13 -6.04 -3.88
N ASP A 40 0.71 -5.02 -4.00
CA ASP A 40 1.90 -4.90 -3.15
C ASP A 40 1.52 -4.69 -1.69
N MET A 41 0.52 -3.85 -1.44
CA MET A 41 0.02 -3.61 -0.09
C MET A 41 -0.54 -4.90 0.51
N ARG A 42 -1.31 -5.66 -0.27
CA ARG A 42 -1.86 -6.94 0.17
C ARG A 42 -0.76 -7.90 0.62
N ARG A 43 0.32 -7.98 -0.14
CA ARG A 43 1.43 -8.91 0.15
C ARG A 43 2.22 -8.52 1.39
N ASN A 44 2.31 -7.24 1.69
CA ASN A 44 3.19 -6.73 2.72
C ASN A 44 2.47 -6.13 3.94
N LEU A 45 1.15 -6.22 3.97
CA LEU A 45 0.37 -5.70 5.08
C LEU A 45 0.70 -6.43 6.37
N ASN A 46 0.85 -5.67 7.46
CA ASN A 46 1.11 -6.21 8.77
C ASN A 46 -0.18 -6.26 9.58
N PRO A 47 -0.77 -7.43 9.83
CA PRO A 47 -2.04 -7.52 10.54
C PRO A 47 -1.94 -7.36 12.06
N GLU A 48 -0.73 -7.31 12.62
CA GLU A 48 -0.52 -7.27 14.07
C GLU A 48 -1.28 -6.16 14.80
N PRO A 49 -1.28 -4.90 14.32
CA PRO A 49 -2.01 -3.84 15.03
C PRO A 49 -3.52 -3.87 14.79
N LEU A 50 -4.00 -4.74 13.91
CA LEU A 50 -5.42 -4.82 13.59
C LEU A 50 -6.18 -5.71 14.57
N PRO A 51 -7.50 -5.50 14.73
CA PRO A 51 -8.31 -6.37 15.59
C PRO A 51 -8.27 -7.82 15.12
N LYS A 52 -8.42 -8.75 16.04
CA LYS A 52 -8.40 -10.20 15.75
C LYS A 52 -9.79 -10.69 15.31
N VAL A 53 -10.45 -9.89 14.51
CA VAL A 53 -11.70 -10.21 13.84
C VAL A 53 -11.55 -9.79 12.39
N ARG A 54 -12.46 -10.26 11.52
CA ARG A 54 -12.43 -9.83 10.12
C ARG A 54 -12.47 -8.30 10.06
N THR A 55 -11.51 -7.71 9.40
CA THR A 55 -11.38 -6.27 9.23
C THR A 55 -11.46 -5.94 7.75
N VAL A 56 -12.32 -4.99 7.39
CA VAL A 56 -12.50 -4.58 5.98
C VAL A 56 -12.13 -3.11 5.85
N ILE A 57 -11.16 -2.83 5.00
CA ILE A 57 -10.70 -1.47 4.74
C ILE A 57 -10.94 -1.16 3.26
N GLN A 58 -11.71 -0.11 2.98
CA GLN A 58 -11.97 0.33 1.62
C GLN A 58 -11.09 1.52 1.29
N PHE A 59 -10.36 1.43 0.18
CA PHE A 59 -9.57 2.53 -0.36
C PHE A 59 -10.32 3.14 -1.52
N LEU A 60 -10.48 4.46 -1.49
CA LEU A 60 -11.13 5.20 -2.56
C LEU A 60 -10.15 6.24 -3.11
N TYR A 61 -9.77 6.08 -4.37
CA TYR A 61 -8.87 7.00 -5.05
C TYR A 61 -9.70 7.97 -5.89
N HIS A 62 -10.01 9.13 -5.32
CA HIS A 62 -10.96 10.09 -5.91
C HIS A 62 -10.50 10.69 -7.24
N ASP A 63 -9.22 10.57 -7.59
CA ASP A 63 -8.68 11.08 -8.85
C ASP A 63 -8.75 10.06 -9.99
N LEU A 64 -9.26 8.86 -9.74
CA LEU A 64 -9.34 7.81 -10.73
C LEU A 64 -10.76 7.64 -11.29
N PRO A 65 -10.90 7.04 -12.50
CA PRO A 65 -12.20 6.69 -13.03
C PRO A 65 -12.94 5.72 -12.12
N SER A 66 -14.27 5.72 -12.17
CA SER A 66 -15.10 4.89 -11.30
C SER A 66 -14.76 3.40 -11.36
N SER A 67 -14.27 2.91 -12.50
CA SER A 67 -13.90 1.51 -12.67
C SER A 67 -12.62 1.11 -11.92
N LYS A 68 -11.82 2.10 -11.48
CA LYS A 68 -10.53 1.86 -10.80
C LYS A 68 -10.43 2.58 -9.47
N ARG A 69 -11.52 3.15 -9.01
CA ARG A 69 -11.53 4.02 -7.83
C ARG A 69 -11.57 3.27 -6.52
N ASP A 70 -12.36 2.21 -6.45
CA ASP A 70 -12.66 1.52 -5.21
C ASP A 70 -11.92 0.19 -5.09
N TRP A 71 -11.28 -0.03 -3.93
CA TRP A 71 -10.53 -1.23 -3.62
C TRP A 71 -10.78 -1.62 -2.17
N TRP A 72 -10.91 -2.92 -1.91
CA TRP A 72 -11.16 -3.42 -0.55
C TRP A 72 -10.07 -4.39 -0.14
N LEU A 73 -9.56 -4.21 1.07
CA LEU A 73 -8.70 -5.19 1.71
C LEU A 73 -9.51 -5.87 2.81
N VAL A 74 -9.63 -7.18 2.71
CA VAL A 74 -10.34 -8.00 3.70
C VAL A 74 -9.30 -8.78 4.47
N ILE A 75 -9.12 -8.44 5.74
CA ILE A 75 -8.12 -9.06 6.61
C ILE A 75 -8.82 -10.01 7.56
N GLU A 76 -8.52 -11.29 7.45
CA GLU A 76 -9.12 -12.32 8.29
C GLU A 76 -8.41 -12.40 9.65
N PRO A 77 -9.08 -12.95 10.70
CA PRO A 77 -8.48 -13.04 12.04
C PRO A 77 -7.15 -13.78 12.08
N ALA A 78 -6.94 -14.74 11.17
CA ALA A 78 -5.69 -15.51 11.09
C ALA A 78 -4.57 -14.74 10.40
N GLY A 79 -4.86 -13.54 9.86
CA GLY A 79 -3.86 -12.71 9.19
C GLY A 79 -3.87 -12.81 7.67
N GLU A 80 -4.74 -13.62 7.09
CA GLU A 80 -4.87 -13.71 5.63
C GLU A 80 -5.50 -12.43 5.09
N VAL A 81 -4.98 -11.94 3.97
CA VAL A 81 -5.44 -10.70 3.36
C VAL A 81 -5.91 -10.96 1.93
N ASP A 82 -7.13 -10.58 1.63
CA ASP A 82 -7.69 -10.65 0.28
C ASP A 82 -7.87 -9.24 -0.27
N LEU A 83 -7.62 -9.10 -1.56
CA LEU A 83 -7.84 -7.84 -2.27
C LEU A 83 -9.04 -8.00 -3.19
N CYS A 84 -10.00 -7.08 -3.09
CA CYS A 84 -11.17 -7.06 -3.95
C CYS A 84 -11.26 -5.73 -4.68
N TRP A 85 -11.61 -5.76 -5.96
CA TRP A 85 -11.86 -4.55 -6.75
C TRP A 85 -13.36 -4.36 -7.02
N ALA A 86 -14.18 -5.21 -6.45
CA ALA A 86 -15.62 -5.07 -6.43
C ALA A 86 -16.08 -5.28 -4.98
N ASP A 87 -17.21 -4.68 -4.61
CA ASP A 87 -17.72 -4.76 -3.25
C ASP A 87 -17.89 -6.22 -2.80
N PRO A 88 -17.16 -6.66 -1.78
CA PRO A 88 -17.26 -8.04 -1.29
C PRO A 88 -18.51 -8.32 -0.46
N GLY A 89 -19.33 -7.30 -0.20
CA GLY A 89 -20.56 -7.46 0.55
C GLY A 89 -20.41 -7.44 2.07
N PHE A 90 -19.23 -7.11 2.57
CA PHE A 90 -19.00 -7.00 4.01
C PHE A 90 -19.12 -5.55 4.48
N GLU A 91 -19.46 -5.37 5.75
CA GLU A 91 -19.45 -4.05 6.35
C GLU A 91 -18.01 -3.53 6.40
N VAL A 92 -17.80 -2.27 6.02
CA VAL A 92 -16.49 -1.65 6.00
C VAL A 92 -16.18 -1.03 7.35
N ASP A 93 -15.03 -1.40 7.92
CA ASP A 93 -14.59 -0.87 9.21
C ASP A 93 -13.89 0.48 9.09
N LEU A 94 -13.17 0.70 8.00
CA LEU A 94 -12.48 1.95 7.73
C LEU A 94 -12.52 2.28 6.25
N TYR A 95 -12.90 3.52 5.93
CA TYR A 95 -12.80 4.09 4.60
C TYR A 95 -11.59 5.00 4.56
N VAL A 96 -10.72 4.81 3.56
CA VAL A 96 -9.54 5.65 3.32
C VAL A 96 -9.70 6.31 1.96
N SER A 97 -9.93 7.61 1.93
CA SER A 97 -10.10 8.36 0.69
C SER A 97 -8.90 9.28 0.49
N THR A 98 -8.24 9.14 -0.64
CA THR A 98 -7.08 9.96 -1.00
C THR A 98 -6.86 9.88 -2.51
N ASP A 99 -5.81 10.53 -3.01
CA ASP A 99 -5.40 10.36 -4.39
C ASP A 99 -4.34 9.25 -4.49
N LEU A 100 -4.22 8.67 -5.68
CA LEU A 100 -3.32 7.55 -5.91
C LEU A 100 -1.86 7.94 -5.70
N ARG A 101 -1.49 9.15 -6.10
CA ARG A 101 -0.12 9.64 -5.96
C ARG A 101 0.30 9.74 -4.49
N THR A 102 -0.56 10.29 -3.64
CA THR A 102 -0.30 10.40 -2.21
C THR A 102 -0.11 9.02 -1.58
N MET A 103 -1.00 8.09 -1.87
CA MET A 103 -0.90 6.73 -1.31
C MET A 103 0.36 6.01 -1.81
N THR A 104 0.69 6.17 -3.08
CA THR A 104 1.91 5.57 -3.64
C THR A 104 3.15 6.14 -2.97
N ALA A 105 3.20 7.46 -2.75
CA ALA A 105 4.33 8.11 -2.09
C ALA A 105 4.49 7.62 -0.64
N ILE A 106 3.40 7.41 0.07
CA ILE A 106 3.42 6.86 1.42
C ILE A 106 3.95 5.43 1.39
N TRP A 107 3.44 4.61 0.48
CA TRP A 107 3.85 3.22 0.34
C TRP A 107 5.33 3.09 0.01
N MET A 108 5.85 3.97 -0.82
CA MET A 108 7.25 3.97 -1.21
C MET A 108 8.18 4.63 -0.17
N GLY A 109 7.65 5.14 0.92
CA GLY A 109 8.44 5.75 1.97
C GLY A 109 8.95 7.15 1.65
N ILE A 110 8.43 7.77 0.61
CA ILE A 110 8.80 9.14 0.23
C ILE A 110 8.20 10.13 1.23
N THR A 111 7.02 9.81 1.72
CA THR A 111 6.31 10.56 2.76
C THR A 111 5.65 9.57 3.72
N ASP A 112 4.85 10.04 4.65
CA ASP A 112 4.15 9.18 5.59
C ASP A 112 2.71 9.66 5.84
N VAL A 113 1.93 8.83 6.53
CA VAL A 113 0.52 9.11 6.82
C VAL A 113 0.36 10.40 7.62
N ALA A 114 1.21 10.61 8.61
CA ALA A 114 1.12 11.78 9.49
C ALA A 114 1.37 13.07 8.69
N THR A 115 2.34 13.07 7.79
CA THR A 115 2.66 14.22 6.95
C THR A 115 1.51 14.54 5.99
N GLU A 116 0.87 13.51 5.46
CA GLU A 116 -0.18 13.65 4.44
C GLU A 116 -1.61 13.64 5.01
N GLN A 117 -1.75 13.88 6.31
CA GLN A 117 -3.05 13.87 6.99
C GLN A 117 -4.13 14.69 6.31
N GLU A 118 -3.77 15.85 5.78
CA GLU A 118 -4.72 16.75 5.13
C GLU A 118 -5.21 16.23 3.78
N ARG A 119 -4.46 15.30 3.17
CA ARG A 119 -4.78 14.72 1.87
C ARG A 119 -5.48 13.38 1.98
N ILE A 120 -5.61 12.86 3.19
CA ILE A 120 -6.26 11.58 3.44
C ILE A 120 -7.48 11.81 4.32
N GLU A 121 -8.62 11.32 3.87
CA GLU A 121 -9.85 11.37 4.65
C GLU A 121 -10.14 9.97 5.20
N PHE A 122 -10.27 9.87 6.51
CA PHE A 122 -10.61 8.63 7.18
C PHE A 122 -12.04 8.70 7.69
N THR A 123 -12.81 7.64 7.43
CA THR A 123 -14.17 7.51 7.94
C THR A 123 -14.31 6.12 8.53
N GLY A 124 -14.71 6.03 9.79
CA GLY A 124 -14.91 4.75 10.47
C GLY A 124 -14.03 4.60 11.70
N SER A 125 -13.40 3.44 11.85
CA SER A 125 -12.65 3.09 13.04
C SER A 125 -11.40 3.98 13.26
N ARG A 126 -11.40 4.75 14.35
CA ARG A 126 -10.24 5.55 14.73
C ARG A 126 -9.05 4.68 15.11
N LYS A 127 -9.32 3.57 15.75
CA LYS A 127 -8.26 2.65 16.18
C LYS A 127 -7.48 2.14 14.98
N ILE A 128 -8.19 1.76 13.92
CA ILE A 128 -7.56 1.27 12.69
C ILE A 128 -6.83 2.41 11.97
N SER A 129 -7.44 3.59 11.86
CA SER A 129 -6.81 4.72 11.17
C SER A 129 -5.54 5.20 11.87
N LYS A 130 -5.54 5.24 13.20
CA LYS A 130 -4.37 5.67 13.96
C LYS A 130 -3.17 4.76 13.81
N THR A 131 -3.38 3.48 13.51
CA THR A 131 -2.31 2.51 13.36
C THR A 131 -1.97 2.25 11.88
N MET A 132 -2.51 3.04 10.98
CA MET A 132 -2.34 2.82 9.54
C MET A 132 -0.88 2.72 9.11
N GLN A 133 -0.01 3.60 9.59
CA GLN A 133 1.39 3.56 9.20
C GLN A 133 2.04 2.21 9.56
N THR A 134 1.60 1.61 10.65
CA THR A 134 2.12 0.32 11.12
C THR A 134 1.56 -0.85 10.31
N TRP A 135 0.21 -0.93 10.16
CA TRP A 135 -0.36 -2.07 9.43
C TRP A 135 -0.15 -1.97 7.93
N LEU A 136 -0.04 -0.76 7.39
CA LEU A 136 0.21 -0.57 5.97
C LEU A 136 1.58 -1.13 5.58
N GLY A 137 2.59 -0.90 6.41
CA GLY A 137 3.96 -1.28 6.10
C GLY A 137 4.57 -0.34 5.06
N LEU A 138 5.58 -0.82 4.37
CA LEU A 138 6.26 -0.09 3.33
C LEU A 138 6.67 -1.03 2.20
N SER A 139 6.85 -0.46 1.02
CA SER A 139 7.42 -1.17 -0.12
C SER A 139 8.81 -1.72 0.24
N PRO A 140 9.21 -2.90 -0.25
CA PRO A 140 10.57 -3.40 -0.07
C PRO A 140 11.64 -2.42 -0.53
N PHE A 141 11.36 -1.62 -1.54
CA PHE A 141 12.30 -0.61 -2.04
C PHE A 141 12.46 0.57 -1.08
N ALA A 142 11.43 0.90 -0.32
CA ALA A 142 11.47 1.96 0.68
C ALA A 142 12.42 1.63 1.83
N VAL A 143 12.50 0.37 2.22
CA VAL A 143 13.41 -0.09 3.28
C VAL A 143 14.86 0.23 2.92
N GLN A 144 15.25 -0.05 1.68
CA GLN A 144 16.61 0.23 1.20
C GLN A 144 16.93 1.74 1.25
N LYS A 145 15.97 2.57 0.89
CA LYS A 145 16.13 4.02 0.93
C LYS A 145 16.40 4.51 2.36
N LYS A 146 15.70 3.96 3.35
CA LYS A 146 15.89 4.30 4.76
C LYS A 146 17.26 3.91 5.28
N LEU A 147 17.76 2.76 4.86
CA LEU A 147 19.07 2.28 5.27
C LEU A 147 20.22 3.16 4.75
N VAL A 148 20.01 3.81 3.64
CA VAL A 148 21.04 4.64 3.00
C VAL A 148 20.96 6.08 3.49
N ALA A 149 19.81 6.51 3.86
CA ALA A 149 19.61 7.86 4.39
C ALA A 149 20.13 7.98 5.82
#